data_7512b83c015687db9879cec5fc127882
#
_entry.id   7512b83c015687db9879cec5fc127882
#
_cell.length_a   1.000
_cell.length_b   1.000
_cell.length_c   1.000
_cell.angle_alpha   90.00
_cell.angle_beta   90.00
_cell.angle_gamma   90.00
#
_symmetry.space_group_name_H-M   'P 1'
#
loop_
_entity.id
_entity.type
_entity.pdbx_description
1 polymer ?
#
loop_
_entity_poly.entity_id
_entity_poly.type
_entity_poly.pdbx_seq_one_letter_code
_entity_poly.pdbx_strand_id
1 'polypeptide(L)'
;GRVVAPLIERRMQLKNRRKRKGDVHDLQQNALKWLLVTCFGYTGYKNARFGRIEAHEAICAWARDILLTTISIAEDDGWNVLHAIVDCVWIENKSLKTRGEKIDAAMLLSRKITKLIGIPLEFEDIYDFIGFLPSRMHGAGSLTKYWAHGQNGFKLRGIEARQHSTCEWVTALQKTSLEILKNNLIGDNNYDSIAVQQ
;
A
#
# COMPACT_ATOMS: atom_id res chain seq x y z
N GLY A 1 22.12 3.36 -10.06
CA GLY A 1 22.47 3.41 -8.64
C GLY A 1 23.09 4.71 -8.16
N ARG A 2 24.25 5.14 -8.72
CA ARG A 2 25.04 6.28 -8.16
C ARG A 2 24.29 7.63 -8.13
N VAL A 3 23.37 7.89 -9.04
CA VAL A 3 22.60 9.15 -9.10
C VAL A 3 21.37 9.09 -8.19
N VAL A 4 20.70 7.96 -8.14
CA VAL A 4 19.41 7.81 -7.43
C VAL A 4 19.60 7.62 -5.94
N ALA A 5 20.64 6.89 -5.51
CA ALA A 5 20.89 6.59 -4.10
C ALA A 5 20.98 7.86 -3.20
N PRO A 6 21.75 8.90 -3.54
CA PRO A 6 21.80 10.12 -2.72
C PRO A 6 20.45 10.84 -2.63
N LEU A 7 19.62 10.76 -3.68
CA LEU A 7 18.28 11.36 -3.68
C LEU A 7 17.33 10.61 -2.75
N ILE A 8 17.43 9.27 -2.71
CA ILE A 8 16.67 8.42 -1.79
C ILE A 8 17.08 8.74 -0.35
N GLU A 9 18.39 8.76 -0.05
CA GLU A 9 18.92 9.09 1.28
C GLU A 9 18.43 10.47 1.73
N ARG A 10 18.52 11.47 0.85
CA ARG A 10 18.05 12.82 1.16
C ARG A 10 16.56 12.85 1.43
N ARG A 11 15.77 12.12 0.65
CA ARG A 11 14.34 12.01 0.88
C ARG A 11 14.02 11.36 2.22
N MET A 12 14.73 10.30 2.61
CA MET A 12 14.55 9.65 3.92
C MET A 12 14.88 10.60 5.08
N GLN A 13 15.98 11.35 4.99
CA GLN A 13 16.32 12.37 5.99
C GLN A 13 15.22 13.43 6.14
N LEU A 14 14.65 13.90 5.04
CA LEU A 14 13.56 14.89 5.05
C LEU A 14 12.25 14.28 5.61
N LYS A 15 11.92 13.02 5.27
CA LYS A 15 10.78 12.29 5.83
C LYS A 15 10.90 12.19 7.37
N ASN A 16 12.09 11.90 7.88
CA ASN A 16 12.35 11.78 9.32
C ASN A 16 12.31 13.14 10.04
N ARG A 17 12.62 14.24 9.35
CA ARG A 17 12.59 15.61 9.91
C ARG A 17 11.20 16.25 9.84
N ARG A 18 10.28 15.67 9.07
CA ARG A 18 8.91 16.17 8.94
C ARG A 18 8.19 16.14 10.30
N LYS A 19 7.66 17.31 10.70
CA LYS A 19 6.87 17.45 11.94
C LYS A 19 5.37 17.33 11.69
N ARG A 20 4.90 17.82 10.54
CA ARG A 20 3.49 17.78 10.13
C ARG A 20 3.37 17.72 8.61
N LYS A 21 2.22 17.27 8.12
CA LYS A 21 1.89 17.31 6.69
C LYS A 21 1.89 18.76 6.21
N GLY A 22 2.57 19.03 5.08
CA GLY A 22 2.64 20.35 4.46
C GLY A 22 3.71 21.29 5.03
N ASP A 23 4.55 20.85 5.99
CA ASP A 23 5.72 21.62 6.38
C ASP A 23 6.79 21.63 5.28
N VAL A 24 7.83 22.45 5.43
CA VAL A 24 8.90 22.59 4.43
C VAL A 24 9.57 21.25 4.10
N HIS A 25 9.77 20.39 5.10
CA HIS A 25 10.39 19.08 4.91
C HIS A 25 9.44 18.10 4.19
N ASP A 26 8.13 18.20 4.47
CA ASP A 26 7.12 17.42 3.74
C ASP A 26 7.05 17.82 2.28
N LEU A 27 7.06 19.11 1.97
CA LEU A 27 7.08 19.61 0.59
C LEU A 27 8.35 19.16 -0.15
N GLN A 28 9.52 19.29 0.48
CA GLN A 28 10.80 18.90 -0.10
C GLN A 28 10.87 17.38 -0.35
N GLN A 29 10.45 16.53 0.60
CA GLN A 29 10.46 15.09 0.41
C GLN A 29 9.45 14.66 -0.67
N ASN A 30 8.32 15.35 -0.80
CA ASN A 30 7.35 15.10 -1.87
C ASN A 30 7.91 15.47 -3.25
N ALA A 31 8.62 16.59 -3.37
CA ALA A 31 9.31 16.95 -4.62
C ALA A 31 10.32 15.88 -5.03
N LEU A 32 11.15 15.39 -4.09
CA LEU A 32 12.08 14.29 -4.35
C LEU A 32 11.36 12.98 -4.70
N LYS A 33 10.22 12.70 -4.07
CA LYS A 33 9.39 11.53 -4.43
C LYS A 33 8.98 11.56 -5.89
N TRP A 34 8.47 12.70 -6.36
CA TRP A 34 8.05 12.84 -7.75
C TRP A 34 9.22 12.71 -8.73
N LEU A 35 10.37 13.28 -8.40
CA LEU A 35 11.59 13.13 -9.19
C LEU A 35 11.99 11.65 -9.30
N LEU A 36 12.01 10.91 -8.19
CA LEU A 36 12.38 9.50 -8.16
C LEU A 36 11.40 8.62 -8.95
N VAL A 37 10.09 8.86 -8.81
CA VAL A 37 9.05 8.15 -9.59
C VAL A 37 9.21 8.42 -11.08
N THR A 38 9.50 9.67 -11.45
CA THR A 38 9.75 10.06 -12.84
C THR A 38 11.00 9.38 -13.39
N CYS A 39 12.08 9.29 -12.62
CA CYS A 39 13.29 8.56 -13.02
C CYS A 39 12.99 7.10 -13.40
N PHE A 40 12.18 6.41 -12.60
CA PHE A 40 11.76 5.03 -12.91
C PHE A 40 10.92 4.99 -14.20
N GLY A 41 9.89 5.83 -14.31
CA GLY A 41 9.03 5.88 -15.50
C GLY A 41 9.80 6.12 -16.79
N TYR A 42 10.79 7.01 -16.76
CA TYR A 42 11.63 7.30 -17.93
C TYR A 42 12.57 6.15 -18.34
N THR A 43 12.86 5.19 -17.47
CA THR A 43 13.62 4.00 -17.87
C THR A 43 12.87 3.17 -18.93
N GLY A 44 11.53 3.13 -18.84
CA GLY A 44 10.68 2.40 -19.79
C GLY A 44 10.22 3.23 -21.01
N TYR A 45 10.59 4.51 -21.09
CA TYR A 45 10.17 5.38 -22.19
C TYR A 45 11.19 5.37 -23.31
N LYS A 46 10.82 4.81 -24.47
CA LYS A 46 11.72 4.58 -25.62
C LYS A 46 12.41 5.85 -26.17
N ASN A 47 11.78 7.02 -26.02
CA ASN A 47 12.32 8.28 -26.52
C ASN A 47 13.13 9.05 -25.45
N ALA A 48 13.23 8.53 -24.23
CA ALA A 48 14.06 9.15 -23.19
C ALA A 48 15.54 8.94 -23.51
N ARG A 49 16.35 9.98 -23.34
CA ARG A 49 17.81 9.95 -23.62
C ARG A 49 18.52 8.79 -22.88
N PHE A 50 18.06 8.46 -21.69
CA PHE A 50 18.61 7.39 -20.85
C PHE A 50 17.62 6.23 -20.66
N GLY A 51 16.58 6.15 -21.51
CA GLY A 51 15.62 5.06 -21.49
C GLY A 51 16.30 3.74 -21.86
N ARG A 52 16.03 2.71 -21.05
CA ARG A 52 16.50 1.33 -21.27
C ARG A 52 15.41 0.39 -20.79
N ILE A 53 14.72 -0.23 -21.72
CA ILE A 53 13.59 -1.12 -21.38
C ILE A 53 14.04 -2.29 -20.51
N GLU A 54 15.23 -2.83 -20.76
CA GLU A 54 15.79 -3.93 -19.98
C GLU A 54 16.03 -3.52 -18.51
N ALA A 55 16.41 -2.26 -18.26
CA ALA A 55 16.55 -1.74 -16.90
C ALA A 55 15.19 -1.59 -16.21
N HIS A 56 14.17 -1.16 -16.96
CA HIS A 56 12.79 -1.07 -16.44
C HIS A 56 12.24 -2.46 -16.07
N GLU A 57 12.39 -3.42 -16.98
CA GLU A 57 11.97 -4.81 -16.76
C GLU A 57 12.69 -5.46 -15.58
N ALA A 58 14.02 -5.24 -15.46
CA ALA A 58 14.80 -5.75 -14.34
C ALA A 58 14.32 -5.16 -12.99
N ILE A 59 14.01 -3.85 -12.93
CA ILE A 59 13.45 -3.22 -11.72
C ILE A 59 12.09 -3.83 -11.37
N CYS A 60 11.22 -4.03 -12.36
CA CYS A 60 9.91 -4.67 -12.16
C CYS A 60 10.04 -6.13 -11.71
N ALA A 61 10.99 -6.88 -12.28
CA ALA A 61 11.26 -8.25 -11.87
C ALA A 61 11.75 -8.34 -10.42
N TRP A 62 12.68 -7.49 -10.02
CA TRP A 62 13.16 -7.41 -8.64
C TRP A 62 12.06 -7.00 -7.66
N ALA A 63 11.25 -6.00 -8.01
CA ALA A 63 10.13 -5.60 -7.16
C ALA A 63 9.14 -6.75 -6.95
N ARG A 64 8.86 -7.54 -8.01
CA ARG A 64 8.02 -8.74 -7.91
C ARG A 64 8.64 -9.81 -7.04
N ASP A 65 9.93 -10.07 -7.18
CA ASP A 65 10.66 -11.06 -6.37
C ASP A 65 10.63 -10.68 -4.89
N ILE A 66 10.86 -9.42 -4.57
CA ILE A 66 10.74 -8.88 -3.21
C ILE A 66 9.33 -9.10 -2.65
N LEU A 67 8.29 -8.81 -3.44
CA LEU A 67 6.90 -8.99 -3.02
C LEU A 67 6.57 -10.45 -2.76
N LEU A 68 6.99 -11.37 -3.66
CA LEU A 68 6.78 -12.81 -3.49
C LEU A 68 7.54 -13.35 -2.27
N THR A 69 8.78 -12.91 -2.07
CA THR A 69 9.56 -13.27 -0.87
C THR A 69 8.88 -12.76 0.40
N THR A 70 8.33 -11.54 0.38
CA THR A 70 7.58 -10.97 1.51
C THR A 70 6.34 -11.81 1.82
N ILE A 71 5.61 -12.26 0.80
CA ILE A 71 4.45 -13.16 0.95
C ILE A 71 4.88 -14.47 1.61
N SER A 72 5.90 -15.14 1.08
CA SER A 72 6.39 -16.40 1.63
C SER A 72 6.80 -16.27 3.10
N ILE A 73 7.55 -15.21 3.46
CA ILE A 73 7.96 -14.98 4.86
C ILE A 73 6.74 -14.75 5.76
N ALA A 74 5.72 -14.04 5.28
CA ALA A 74 4.50 -13.79 6.05
C ALA A 74 3.71 -15.08 6.26
N GLU A 75 3.56 -15.92 5.24
CA GLU A 75 2.86 -17.21 5.31
C GLU A 75 3.62 -18.19 6.21
N ASP A 76 4.94 -18.26 6.13
CA ASP A 76 5.79 -19.08 7.01
C ASP A 76 5.69 -18.64 8.48
N ASP A 77 5.38 -17.36 8.73
CA ASP A 77 5.18 -16.78 10.08
C ASP A 77 3.72 -16.90 10.56
N GLY A 78 2.89 -17.66 9.84
CA GLY A 78 1.51 -17.97 10.19
C GLY A 78 0.48 -16.90 9.84
N TRP A 79 0.81 -15.98 8.93
CA TRP A 79 -0.11 -14.99 8.41
C TRP A 79 -0.79 -15.49 7.13
N ASN A 80 -2.08 -15.18 6.98
CA ASN A 80 -2.81 -15.38 5.76
C ASN A 80 -2.70 -14.12 4.89
N VAL A 81 -2.19 -14.23 3.68
CA VAL A 81 -2.07 -13.10 2.75
C VAL A 81 -3.36 -12.93 1.97
N LEU A 82 -4.09 -11.87 2.24
CA LEU A 82 -5.37 -11.55 1.60
C LEU A 82 -5.19 -10.89 0.23
N HIS A 83 -4.15 -10.03 0.12
CA HIS A 83 -3.89 -9.26 -1.09
C HIS A 83 -2.46 -8.76 -1.11
N ALA A 84 -1.87 -8.72 -2.29
CA ALA A 84 -0.55 -8.14 -2.52
C ALA A 84 -0.52 -7.41 -3.86
N ILE A 85 -0.01 -6.19 -3.86
CA ILE A 85 0.10 -5.38 -5.08
C ILE A 85 1.26 -4.39 -4.97
N VAL A 86 2.12 -4.39 -5.99
CA VAL A 86 3.27 -3.50 -6.16
C VAL A 86 4.22 -3.51 -4.95
N ASP A 87 3.91 -2.73 -3.93
CA ASP A 87 4.72 -2.47 -2.74
C ASP A 87 3.92 -2.62 -1.44
N CYS A 88 2.77 -3.28 -1.48
CA CYS A 88 1.97 -3.52 -0.30
C CYS A 88 1.45 -4.95 -0.21
N VAL A 89 1.35 -5.44 1.04
CA VAL A 89 0.78 -6.74 1.39
C VAL A 89 -0.29 -6.53 2.46
N TRP A 90 -1.44 -7.15 2.26
CA TRP A 90 -2.55 -7.19 3.21
C TRP A 90 -2.59 -8.59 3.84
N ILE A 91 -2.46 -8.63 5.14
CA ILE A 91 -2.33 -9.88 5.88
C ILE A 91 -3.37 -9.98 7.00
N GLU A 92 -3.74 -11.19 7.35
CA GLU A 92 -4.67 -11.52 8.42
C GLU A 92 -4.05 -12.61 9.31
N ASN A 93 -4.27 -12.52 10.61
CA ASN A 93 -3.96 -13.61 11.52
C ASN A 93 -5.11 -13.83 12.52
N LYS A 94 -5.87 -14.91 12.31
CA LYS A 94 -7.05 -15.26 13.12
C LYS A 94 -6.71 -15.82 14.51
N SER A 95 -5.47 -16.22 14.75
CA SER A 95 -5.05 -16.72 16.07
C SER A 95 -4.86 -15.59 17.08
N LEU A 96 -4.55 -14.37 16.61
CA LEU A 96 -4.38 -13.19 17.44
C LEU A 96 -5.75 -12.56 17.76
N LYS A 97 -6.06 -12.42 19.04
CA LYS A 97 -7.41 -12.02 19.48
C LYS A 97 -7.55 -10.49 19.66
N THR A 98 -6.51 -9.85 20.16
CA THR A 98 -6.59 -8.43 20.47
C THR A 98 -5.92 -7.59 19.36
N ARG A 99 -6.42 -6.37 19.20
CA ARG A 99 -5.83 -5.41 18.27
C ARG A 99 -4.36 -5.10 18.59
N GLY A 100 -4.01 -5.03 19.90
CA GLY A 100 -2.64 -4.80 20.34
C GLY A 100 -1.70 -5.93 19.90
N GLU A 101 -2.08 -7.18 20.18
CA GLU A 101 -1.32 -8.36 19.73
C GLU A 101 -1.09 -8.35 18.21
N LYS A 102 -2.11 -8.00 17.44
CA LYS A 102 -2.02 -7.94 15.97
C LYS A 102 -1.05 -6.86 15.50
N ILE A 103 -1.07 -5.68 16.12
CA ILE A 103 -0.13 -4.58 15.81
C ILE A 103 1.30 -5.00 16.15
N ASP A 104 1.53 -5.52 17.36
CA ASP A 104 2.87 -5.91 17.81
C ASP A 104 3.45 -7.02 16.94
N ALA A 105 2.65 -8.03 16.61
CA ALA A 105 3.06 -9.11 15.72
C ALA A 105 3.34 -8.64 14.29
N ALA A 106 2.51 -7.73 13.73
CA ALA A 106 2.75 -7.15 12.42
C ALA A 106 4.01 -6.27 12.38
N MET A 107 4.28 -5.52 13.45
CA MET A 107 5.51 -4.75 13.57
C MET A 107 6.75 -5.65 13.70
N LEU A 108 6.63 -6.78 14.38
CA LEU A 108 7.70 -7.77 14.47
C LEU A 108 7.97 -8.41 13.10
N LEU A 109 6.93 -8.81 12.38
CA LEU A 109 7.02 -9.33 11.01
C LEU A 109 7.69 -8.31 10.07
N SER A 110 7.27 -7.04 10.14
CA SER A 110 7.83 -5.94 9.35
C SER A 110 9.35 -5.80 9.57
N ARG A 111 9.81 -5.86 10.83
CA ARG A 111 11.23 -5.83 11.16
C ARG A 111 11.99 -7.07 10.65
N LYS A 112 11.39 -8.25 10.76
CA LYS A 112 11.94 -9.51 10.26
C LYS A 112 12.15 -9.45 8.74
N ILE A 113 11.13 -9.03 8.00
CA ILE A 113 11.19 -8.87 6.54
C ILE A 113 12.23 -7.82 6.14
N THR A 114 12.21 -6.65 6.79
CA THR A 114 13.21 -5.60 6.56
C THR A 114 14.63 -6.11 6.73
N LYS A 115 14.88 -6.92 7.77
CA LYS A 115 16.21 -7.49 8.03
C LYS A 115 16.63 -8.50 6.95
N LEU A 116 15.71 -9.32 6.47
CA LEU A 116 15.99 -10.36 5.48
C LEU A 116 16.15 -9.81 4.07
N ILE A 117 15.31 -8.86 3.68
CA ILE A 117 15.28 -8.30 2.33
C ILE A 117 16.21 -7.08 2.19
N GLY A 118 16.48 -6.35 3.28
CA GLY A 118 17.30 -5.14 3.27
C GLY A 118 16.54 -3.88 2.79
N ILE A 119 15.22 -3.99 2.57
CA ILE A 119 14.35 -2.86 2.21
C ILE A 119 13.39 -2.61 3.38
N PRO A 120 13.27 -1.36 3.87
CA PRO A 120 12.37 -1.04 4.97
C PRO A 120 10.91 -1.33 4.61
N LEU A 121 10.28 -2.21 5.39
CA LEU A 121 8.86 -2.46 5.38
C LEU A 121 8.25 -1.71 6.56
N GLU A 122 7.25 -0.89 6.31
CA GLU A 122 6.57 -0.11 7.35
C GLU A 122 5.16 -0.68 7.60
N PHE A 123 4.79 -0.82 8.86
CA PHE A 123 3.39 -1.02 9.24
C PHE A 123 2.61 0.25 8.94
N GLU A 124 1.53 0.16 8.15
CA GLU A 124 0.73 1.33 7.78
C GLU A 124 -0.46 1.53 8.71
N ASP A 125 -1.32 0.54 8.81
CA ASP A 125 -2.55 0.64 9.60
C ASP A 125 -3.15 -0.75 9.85
N ILE A 126 -4.17 -0.78 10.71
CA ILE A 126 -5.00 -1.94 10.95
C ILE A 126 -6.42 -1.65 10.48
N TYR A 127 -6.99 -2.56 9.74
CA TYR A 127 -8.30 -2.41 9.11
C TYR A 127 -9.28 -3.41 9.69
N ASP A 128 -10.54 -3.00 9.81
CA ASP A 128 -11.62 -3.85 10.29
C ASP A 128 -12.01 -4.86 9.21
N PHE A 129 -11.97 -4.44 7.96
CA PHE A 129 -12.22 -5.28 6.78
C PHE A 129 -11.61 -4.67 5.51
N ILE A 130 -11.52 -5.49 4.46
CA ILE A 130 -11.24 -5.10 3.08
C ILE A 130 -12.28 -5.72 2.15
N GLY A 131 -12.86 -4.92 1.26
CA GLY A 131 -13.80 -5.36 0.24
C GLY A 131 -13.28 -5.09 -1.17
N PHE A 132 -13.26 -6.11 -2.01
CA PHE A 132 -12.85 -6.00 -3.41
C PHE A 132 -14.07 -5.85 -4.32
N LEU A 133 -14.04 -4.87 -5.21
CA LEU A 133 -15.08 -4.73 -6.22
C LEU A 133 -14.92 -5.84 -7.27
N PRO A 134 -16.02 -6.44 -7.73
CA PRO A 134 -15.96 -7.51 -8.73
C PRO A 134 -15.42 -6.98 -10.07
N SER A 135 -14.55 -7.76 -10.69
CA SER A 135 -14.12 -7.52 -12.05
C SER A 135 -15.28 -7.75 -13.04
N ARG A 136 -15.47 -6.83 -13.98
CA ARG A 136 -16.49 -6.98 -15.01
C ARG A 136 -16.26 -8.20 -15.92
N MET A 137 -15.04 -8.67 -16.06
CA MET A 137 -14.67 -9.76 -16.95
C MET A 137 -14.86 -11.15 -16.32
N HIS A 138 -14.58 -11.28 -15.00
CA HIS A 138 -14.47 -12.60 -14.37
C HIS A 138 -15.31 -12.74 -13.09
N GLY A 139 -15.96 -11.67 -12.63
CA GLY A 139 -16.70 -11.68 -11.36
C GLY A 139 -15.82 -11.79 -10.11
N ALA A 140 -14.54 -12.13 -10.25
CA ALA A 140 -13.59 -12.18 -9.15
C ALA A 140 -13.22 -10.78 -8.65
N GLY A 141 -12.74 -10.67 -7.42
CA GLY A 141 -12.31 -9.41 -6.84
C GLY A 141 -11.19 -8.74 -7.65
N SER A 142 -11.34 -7.45 -7.93
CA SER A 142 -10.35 -6.68 -8.68
C SER A 142 -9.20 -6.28 -7.78
N LEU A 143 -7.98 -6.64 -8.13
CA LEU A 143 -6.76 -6.30 -7.38
C LEU A 143 -6.54 -4.79 -7.22
N THR A 144 -7.06 -3.99 -8.13
CA THR A 144 -6.83 -2.52 -8.16
C THR A 144 -8.04 -1.72 -7.71
N LYS A 145 -9.19 -2.36 -7.44
CA LYS A 145 -10.43 -1.69 -7.03
C LYS A 145 -10.94 -2.30 -5.74
N TYR A 146 -10.62 -1.63 -4.64
CA TYR A 146 -11.00 -2.08 -3.32
C TYR A 146 -11.23 -0.91 -2.36
N TRP A 147 -11.88 -1.20 -1.27
CA TRP A 147 -12.09 -0.30 -0.15
C TRP A 147 -11.86 -1.04 1.16
N ALA A 148 -11.36 -0.32 2.14
CA ALA A 148 -11.14 -0.84 3.48
C ALA A 148 -11.52 0.23 4.50
N HIS A 149 -11.85 -0.18 5.71
CA HIS A 149 -12.12 0.71 6.82
C HIS A 149 -11.19 0.39 7.99
N GLY A 150 -10.64 1.40 8.60
CA GLY A 150 -9.78 1.30 9.77
C GLY A 150 -9.88 2.55 10.65
N GLN A 151 -8.98 2.70 11.61
CA GLN A 151 -9.01 3.82 12.56
C GLN A 151 -8.95 5.20 11.89
N ASN A 152 -8.23 5.28 10.79
CA ASN A 152 -8.06 6.53 10.04
C ASN A 152 -9.18 6.77 9.00
N GLY A 153 -10.28 5.97 9.06
CA GLY A 153 -11.39 6.03 8.13
C GLY A 153 -11.25 5.12 6.92
N PHE A 154 -11.87 5.52 5.80
CA PHE A 154 -11.86 4.71 4.58
C PHE A 154 -10.56 4.83 3.80
N LYS A 155 -10.03 3.68 3.39
CA LYS A 155 -9.01 3.58 2.35
C LYS A 155 -9.68 3.14 1.06
N LEU A 156 -9.66 3.99 0.05
CA LEU A 156 -10.29 3.74 -1.25
C LEU A 156 -9.21 3.61 -2.33
N ARG A 157 -9.32 2.61 -3.19
CA ARG A 157 -8.46 2.40 -4.37
C ARG A 157 -9.30 2.08 -5.59
N GLY A 158 -8.98 2.76 -6.70
CA GLY A 158 -9.64 2.52 -7.99
C GLY A 158 -11.14 2.84 -8.02
N ILE A 159 -11.67 3.53 -7.02
CA ILE A 159 -13.07 3.95 -6.89
C ILE A 159 -13.17 5.43 -7.27
N GLU A 160 -14.25 5.80 -7.95
CA GLU A 160 -14.45 7.15 -8.50
C GLU A 160 -14.47 8.23 -7.40
N ALA A 161 -14.98 7.93 -6.21
CA ALA A 161 -14.98 8.85 -5.06
C ALA A 161 -13.59 9.36 -4.64
N ARG A 162 -12.51 8.73 -5.12
CA ARG A 162 -11.13 9.17 -4.91
C ARG A 162 -10.58 10.02 -6.06
N GLN A 163 -11.22 10.04 -7.21
CA GLN A 163 -10.72 10.73 -8.39
C GLN A 163 -11.08 12.21 -8.34
N HIS A 164 -10.13 13.09 -8.62
CA HIS A 164 -10.38 14.55 -8.64
C HIS A 164 -11.35 15.00 -9.74
N SER A 165 -11.51 14.21 -10.80
CA SER A 165 -12.42 14.47 -11.91
C SER A 165 -13.86 14.03 -11.66
N THR A 166 -14.12 13.31 -10.56
CA THR A 166 -15.47 12.84 -10.22
C THR A 166 -16.28 13.99 -9.65
N CYS A 167 -17.52 14.18 -10.14
CA CYS A 167 -18.39 15.21 -9.62
C CYS A 167 -18.78 14.94 -8.15
N GLU A 168 -19.08 16.02 -7.42
CA GLU A 168 -19.35 15.95 -5.98
C GLU A 168 -20.54 15.07 -5.64
N TRP A 169 -21.57 15.06 -6.47
CA TRP A 169 -22.76 14.22 -6.26
C TRP A 169 -22.43 12.72 -6.27
N VAL A 170 -21.66 12.26 -7.26
CA VAL A 170 -21.21 10.85 -7.35
C VAL A 170 -20.29 10.51 -6.16
N THR A 171 -19.41 11.41 -5.80
CA THR A 171 -18.53 11.26 -4.64
C THR A 171 -19.32 11.11 -3.35
N ALA A 172 -20.33 11.96 -3.14
CA ALA A 172 -21.21 11.91 -1.96
C ALA A 172 -22.02 10.62 -1.93
N LEU A 173 -22.63 10.24 -3.06
CA LEU A 173 -23.40 8.99 -3.17
C LEU A 173 -22.55 7.76 -2.84
N GLN A 174 -21.36 7.64 -3.42
CA GLN A 174 -20.46 6.52 -3.14
C GLN A 174 -20.01 6.48 -1.68
N LYS A 175 -19.66 7.63 -1.08
CA LYS A 175 -19.29 7.70 0.33
C LYS A 175 -20.44 7.27 1.24
N THR A 176 -21.65 7.75 0.98
CA THR A 176 -22.84 7.35 1.74
C THR A 176 -23.11 5.84 1.62
N SER A 177 -22.99 5.29 0.41
CA SER A 177 -23.15 3.84 0.18
C SER A 177 -22.09 3.04 0.97
N LEU A 178 -20.84 3.48 0.98
CA LEU A 178 -19.77 2.84 1.75
C LEU A 178 -20.00 2.91 3.27
N GLU A 179 -20.54 4.02 3.78
CA GLU A 179 -20.94 4.13 5.19
C GLU A 179 -22.05 3.16 5.57
N ILE A 180 -23.07 3.00 4.72
CA ILE A 180 -24.15 2.02 4.93
C ILE A 180 -23.58 0.60 4.95
N LEU A 181 -22.76 0.25 3.97
CA LEU A 181 -22.09 -1.06 3.90
C LEU A 181 -21.22 -1.32 5.13
N LYS A 182 -20.42 -0.34 5.55
CA LYS A 182 -19.60 -0.43 6.77
C LYS A 182 -20.47 -0.74 7.99
N ASN A 183 -21.55 0.01 8.18
CA ASN A 183 -22.41 -0.16 9.34
C ASN A 183 -23.06 -1.55 9.38
N ASN A 184 -23.44 -2.10 8.24
CA ASN A 184 -23.95 -3.46 8.14
C ASN A 184 -22.86 -4.50 8.44
N LEU A 185 -21.64 -4.33 7.90
CA LEU A 185 -20.52 -5.24 8.13
C LEU A 185 -20.05 -5.24 9.59
N ILE A 186 -19.93 -4.07 10.23
CA ILE A 186 -19.49 -3.96 11.63
C ILE A 186 -20.60 -4.36 12.60
N GLY A 187 -21.89 -4.13 12.24
CA GLY A 187 -23.04 -4.48 13.08
C GLY A 187 -23.25 -5.97 13.26
N ASP A 188 -22.84 -6.79 12.30
CA ASP A 188 -22.98 -8.24 12.33
C ASP A 188 -21.90 -8.99 13.14
N ASN A 189 -21.07 -8.30 13.90
CA ASN A 189 -20.08 -8.82 14.89
C ASN A 189 -19.23 -10.04 14.47
N ASN A 190 -18.99 -10.28 13.17
CA ASN A 190 -18.34 -11.51 12.70
C ASN A 190 -17.12 -11.29 11.78
N TYR A 191 -16.53 -10.09 11.77
CA TYR A 191 -15.39 -9.81 10.90
C TYR A 191 -14.14 -9.44 11.68
N ASP A 192 -13.25 -10.42 11.83
CA ASP A 192 -11.89 -10.31 12.40
C ASP A 192 -10.81 -10.29 11.31
N SER A 193 -11.05 -9.64 10.16
CA SER A 193 -10.03 -9.54 9.13
C SER A 193 -9.26 -8.22 9.21
N ILE A 194 -7.96 -8.34 9.30
CA ILE A 194 -7.03 -7.23 9.44
C ILE A 194 -6.01 -7.31 8.34
N ALA A 195 -5.83 -6.21 7.64
CA ALA A 195 -4.83 -6.10 6.60
C ALA A 195 -3.70 -5.14 7.03
N VAL A 196 -2.47 -5.50 6.72
CA VAL A 196 -1.26 -4.69 6.92
C VAL A 196 -0.74 -4.26 5.56
N GLN A 197 -0.32 -3.01 5.43
CA GLN A 197 0.14 -2.43 4.18
C GLN A 197 1.55 -1.84 4.31
N GLN A 198 2.34 -1.97 3.24
CA GLN A 198 3.64 -1.32 3.02
C GLN A 198 3.56 0.15 2.63
#